data_a3e3438df33f028663dca9cdbd82a811
#
_entry.id   a3e3438df33f028663dca9cdbd82a811
#
_cell.length_a   1.000
_cell.length_b   1.000
_cell.length_c   1.000
_cell.angle_alpha   90.00
_cell.angle_beta   90.00
_cell.angle_gamma   90.00
#
_symmetry.space_group_name_H-M   'P 1'
#
loop_
_entity.id
_entity.type
_entity.pdbx_description
1 polymer ?
#
loop_
_entity_poly.entity_id
_entity_poly.type
_entity_poly.pdbx_seq_one_letter_code
_entity_poly.pdbx_strand_id
1 'polypeptide(L)'
;LKKQIGMPGVNELFYDVVLVDVKSEEEFNKEKAEEDKVLQEKIASSQALVADIDKNIKQTILDFKTGKNKADVVTTASGLKYIIHQAGTGDKPNSGQMVGVNYYGTLMDGTRFDDSWSRGQDFSFPVGQSQVIKGWDEGVMNFPVGTKATLFIPYALAYGEAGSPPTIPAKSDLVFYIEVNSIK
;
A
#
# COMPACT_ATOMS: atom_id res chain seq x y z
N LEU A 1 25.42 6.17 -28.35
CA LEU A 1 26.07 7.13 -27.41
C LEU A 1 26.61 6.33 -26.23
N LYS A 2 27.94 6.23 -26.10
CA LYS A 2 28.59 5.63 -24.93
C LYS A 2 28.67 6.70 -23.85
N LYS A 3 27.94 6.53 -22.76
CA LYS A 3 28.06 7.40 -21.58
C LYS A 3 28.83 6.66 -20.50
N GLN A 4 30.02 7.15 -20.18
CA GLN A 4 30.82 6.60 -19.10
C GLN A 4 30.25 7.09 -17.76
N ILE A 5 29.78 6.16 -16.94
CA ILE A 5 29.35 6.46 -15.57
C ILE A 5 30.39 5.81 -14.65
N GLY A 6 31.24 6.62 -14.02
CA GLY A 6 32.23 6.14 -13.07
C GLY A 6 31.57 5.69 -11.79
N MET A 7 31.60 4.39 -11.52
CA MET A 7 31.31 3.81 -10.19
C MET A 7 32.62 3.35 -9.55
N PRO A 8 32.82 3.53 -8.26
CA PRO A 8 34.02 3.04 -7.57
C PRO A 8 34.16 1.52 -7.72
N GLY A 9 35.26 1.08 -8.32
CA GLY A 9 35.59 -0.35 -8.50
C GLY A 9 35.14 -0.97 -9.83
N VAL A 10 34.54 -0.18 -10.75
CA VAL A 10 34.16 -0.67 -12.09
C VAL A 10 34.92 0.15 -13.14
N ASN A 11 35.82 -0.49 -13.88
CA ASN A 11 36.65 0.17 -14.87
C ASN A 11 35.91 0.54 -16.16
N GLU A 12 34.90 -0.24 -16.56
CA GLU A 12 34.04 0.04 -17.71
C GLU A 12 32.65 -0.57 -17.49
N LEU A 13 31.59 0.19 -17.83
CA LEU A 13 30.21 -0.28 -17.81
C LEU A 13 29.62 -0.11 -19.23
N PHE A 14 29.17 -1.21 -19.79
CA PHE A 14 28.55 -1.24 -21.11
C PHE A 14 27.05 -1.41 -20.96
N TYR A 15 26.29 -0.61 -21.69
CA TYR A 15 24.83 -0.74 -21.80
C TYR A 15 24.47 -0.94 -23.27
N ASP A 16 23.67 -1.98 -23.55
CA ASP A 16 22.95 -2.09 -24.79
C ASP A 16 21.65 -1.30 -24.66
N VAL A 17 21.57 -0.19 -25.39
CA VAL A 17 20.36 0.65 -25.42
C VAL A 17 19.61 0.35 -26.71
N VAL A 18 18.44 -0.26 -26.57
CA VAL A 18 17.50 -0.43 -27.67
C VAL A 18 16.53 0.75 -27.66
N LEU A 19 16.53 1.57 -28.70
CA LEU A 19 15.57 2.61 -28.88
C LEU A 19 14.24 1.98 -29.35
N VAL A 20 13.23 1.97 -28.47
CA VAL A 20 11.95 1.29 -28.74
C VAL A 20 10.96 2.24 -29.44
N ASP A 21 11.04 3.54 -29.15
CA ASP A 21 10.17 4.56 -29.75
C ASP A 21 10.84 5.95 -29.71
N VAL A 22 10.54 6.79 -30.71
CA VAL A 22 10.96 8.20 -30.78
C VAL A 22 9.72 9.04 -31.00
N LYS A 23 9.29 9.73 -29.95
CA LYS A 23 8.19 10.70 -30.02
C LYS A 23 8.77 12.11 -30.13
N SER A 24 8.05 12.99 -30.82
CA SER A 24 8.34 14.41 -30.76
C SER A 24 8.08 14.97 -29.36
N GLU A 25 8.73 16.06 -29.00
CA GLU A 25 8.48 16.73 -27.72
C GLU A 25 7.01 17.14 -27.56
N GLU A 26 6.35 17.51 -28.66
CA GLU A 26 4.94 17.89 -28.68
C GLU A 26 4.03 16.66 -28.38
N GLU A 27 4.31 15.53 -29.03
CA GLU A 27 3.56 14.28 -28.78
C GLU A 27 3.75 13.78 -27.33
N PHE A 28 4.98 13.82 -26.82
CA PHE A 28 5.28 13.47 -25.44
C PHE A 28 4.53 14.36 -24.43
N ASN A 29 4.57 15.68 -24.65
CA ASN A 29 3.89 16.63 -23.77
C ASN A 29 2.37 16.47 -23.81
N LYS A 30 1.80 16.15 -24.97
CA LYS A 30 0.37 15.91 -25.14
C LYS A 30 -0.07 14.63 -24.40
N GLU A 31 0.67 13.54 -24.56
CA GLU A 31 0.40 12.28 -23.85
C GLU A 31 0.49 12.48 -22.33
N LYS A 32 1.54 13.14 -21.87
CA LYS A 32 1.73 13.44 -20.45
C LYS A 32 0.58 14.30 -19.90
N ALA A 33 0.12 15.30 -20.63
CA ALA A 33 -1.01 16.13 -20.22
C ALA A 33 -2.32 15.32 -20.11
N GLU A 34 -2.55 14.36 -21.01
CA GLU A 34 -3.71 13.48 -20.96
C GLU A 34 -3.62 12.48 -19.78
N GLU A 35 -2.44 11.91 -19.54
CA GLU A 35 -2.18 11.04 -18.37
C GLU A 35 -2.41 11.80 -17.06
N ASP A 36 -1.89 13.01 -16.94
CA ASP A 36 -2.08 13.89 -15.78
C ASP A 36 -3.56 14.22 -15.56
N LYS A 37 -4.31 14.49 -16.62
CA LYS A 37 -5.75 14.75 -16.56
C LYS A 37 -6.52 13.52 -16.06
N VAL A 38 -6.27 12.35 -16.63
CA VAL A 38 -6.88 11.08 -16.19
C VAL A 38 -6.55 10.79 -14.72
N LEU A 39 -5.33 11.05 -14.30
CA LEU A 39 -4.92 10.89 -12.90
C LEU A 39 -5.69 11.85 -11.98
N GLN A 40 -5.83 13.13 -12.36
CA GLN A 40 -6.57 14.11 -11.57
C GLN A 40 -8.06 13.77 -11.47
N GLU A 41 -8.68 13.27 -12.55
CA GLU A 41 -10.06 12.79 -12.53
C GLU A 41 -10.24 11.59 -11.59
N LYS A 42 -9.30 10.64 -11.56
CA LYS A 42 -9.29 9.52 -10.61
C LYS A 42 -9.17 10.01 -9.16
N ILE A 43 -8.26 10.93 -8.88
CA ILE A 43 -8.07 11.51 -7.54
C ILE A 43 -9.37 12.20 -7.10
N ALA A 44 -9.97 13.02 -7.97
CA ALA A 44 -11.20 13.73 -7.66
C ALA A 44 -12.37 12.76 -7.37
N SER A 45 -12.52 11.71 -8.17
CA SER A 45 -13.56 10.69 -7.97
C SER A 45 -13.36 9.89 -6.68
N SER A 46 -12.12 9.77 -6.21
CA SER A 46 -11.80 9.04 -4.98
C SER A 46 -12.11 9.81 -3.70
N GLN A 47 -12.32 11.13 -3.75
CA GLN A 47 -12.49 11.96 -2.55
C GLN A 47 -13.70 11.56 -1.70
N ALA A 48 -14.85 11.28 -2.34
CA ALA A 48 -16.04 10.81 -1.62
C ALA A 48 -15.81 9.44 -0.96
N LEU A 49 -15.15 8.53 -1.70
CA LEU A 49 -14.79 7.20 -1.19
C LEU A 49 -13.83 7.30 0.00
N VAL A 50 -12.83 8.16 -0.07
CA VAL A 50 -11.87 8.40 1.03
C VAL A 50 -12.58 8.91 2.28
N ALA A 51 -13.57 9.78 2.14
CA ALA A 51 -14.35 10.27 3.28
C ALA A 51 -15.16 9.14 3.96
N ASP A 52 -15.75 8.25 3.17
CA ASP A 52 -16.46 7.08 3.69
C ASP A 52 -15.51 6.09 4.37
N ILE A 53 -14.33 5.85 3.78
CA ILE A 53 -13.29 5.00 4.36
C ILE A 53 -12.83 5.59 5.70
N ASP A 54 -12.55 6.89 5.77
CA ASP A 54 -12.14 7.58 6.99
C ASP A 54 -13.17 7.41 8.11
N LYS A 55 -14.44 7.61 7.80
CA LYS A 55 -15.54 7.39 8.74
C LYS A 55 -15.62 5.94 9.23
N ASN A 56 -15.53 4.98 8.29
CA ASN A 56 -15.66 3.57 8.59
C ASN A 56 -14.48 3.04 9.41
N ILE A 57 -13.25 3.46 9.11
CA ILE A 57 -12.06 3.03 9.85
C ILE A 57 -12.09 3.58 11.29
N LYS A 58 -12.50 4.84 11.49
CA LYS A 58 -12.68 5.41 12.83
C LYS A 58 -13.72 4.66 13.64
N GLN A 59 -14.83 4.26 13.02
CA GLN A 59 -15.83 3.43 13.69
C GLN A 59 -15.27 2.03 14.00
N THR A 60 -14.56 1.41 13.07
CA THR A 60 -13.92 0.10 13.26
C THR A 60 -12.90 0.14 14.41
N ILE A 61 -12.11 1.20 14.52
CA ILE A 61 -11.18 1.42 15.64
C ILE A 61 -11.92 1.56 16.98
N LEU A 62 -13.01 2.32 17.00
CA LEU A 62 -13.83 2.47 18.20
C LEU A 62 -14.45 1.13 18.64
N ASP A 63 -15.02 0.38 17.71
CA ASP A 63 -15.61 -0.93 17.96
C ASP A 63 -14.55 -1.93 18.42
N PHE A 64 -13.32 -1.85 17.88
CA PHE A 64 -12.18 -2.65 18.33
C PHE A 64 -11.78 -2.31 19.78
N LYS A 65 -11.63 -1.03 20.11
CA LYS A 65 -11.27 -0.58 21.47
C LYS A 65 -12.32 -0.94 22.52
N THR A 66 -13.60 -0.91 22.14
CA THR A 66 -14.72 -1.25 23.04
C THR A 66 -15.06 -2.73 23.08
N GLY A 67 -14.41 -3.54 22.21
CA GLY A 67 -14.66 -4.97 22.09
C GLY A 67 -15.97 -5.34 21.40
N LYS A 68 -16.65 -4.39 20.77
CA LYS A 68 -17.93 -4.61 20.08
C LYS A 68 -17.79 -5.56 18.88
N ASN A 69 -16.66 -5.50 18.15
CA ASN A 69 -16.36 -6.38 17.02
C ASN A 69 -15.40 -7.54 17.38
N LYS A 70 -15.31 -7.89 18.67
CA LYS A 70 -14.37 -8.93 19.17
C LYS A 70 -14.54 -10.27 18.47
N ALA A 71 -15.77 -10.64 18.12
CA ALA A 71 -16.08 -11.91 17.44
C ALA A 71 -15.52 -11.98 16.02
N ASP A 72 -15.32 -10.82 15.36
CA ASP A 72 -14.87 -10.72 13.98
C ASP A 72 -13.33 -10.58 13.88
N VAL A 73 -12.67 -10.36 15.02
CA VAL A 73 -11.21 -10.17 15.07
C VAL A 73 -10.50 -11.51 15.01
N VAL A 74 -9.73 -11.69 13.95
CA VAL A 74 -8.75 -12.77 13.84
C VAL A 74 -7.42 -12.29 14.40
N THR A 75 -6.77 -13.12 15.22
CA THR A 75 -5.44 -12.86 15.78
C THR A 75 -4.47 -13.93 15.32
N THR A 76 -3.35 -13.54 14.74
CA THR A 76 -2.30 -14.48 14.31
C THR A 76 -1.30 -14.74 15.43
N ALA A 77 -0.42 -15.73 15.22
CA ALA A 77 0.62 -16.08 16.19
C ALA A 77 1.65 -14.96 16.44
N SER A 78 1.86 -14.05 15.47
CA SER A 78 2.74 -12.90 15.60
C SER A 78 2.13 -11.76 16.42
N GLY A 79 0.81 -11.81 16.67
CA GLY A 79 0.06 -10.75 17.31
C GLY A 79 -0.59 -9.75 16.34
N LEU A 80 -0.45 -9.95 15.03
CA LEU A 80 -1.23 -9.22 14.05
C LEU A 80 -2.71 -9.52 14.26
N LYS A 81 -3.56 -8.47 14.20
CA LYS A 81 -5.03 -8.66 14.26
C LYS A 81 -5.66 -8.07 13.01
N TYR A 82 -6.74 -8.70 12.54
CA TYR A 82 -7.46 -8.17 11.40
C TYR A 82 -8.95 -8.52 11.44
N ILE A 83 -9.73 -7.73 10.72
CA ILE A 83 -11.15 -7.95 10.47
C ILE A 83 -11.35 -7.97 8.96
N ILE A 84 -12.01 -9.01 8.44
CA ILE A 84 -12.39 -9.12 7.04
C ILE A 84 -13.80 -8.51 6.90
N HIS A 85 -13.91 -7.43 6.15
CA HIS A 85 -15.20 -6.79 5.82
C HIS A 85 -15.84 -7.42 4.60
N GLN A 86 -15.01 -7.85 3.64
CA GLN A 86 -15.42 -8.58 2.44
C GLN A 86 -14.36 -9.64 2.14
N ALA A 87 -14.79 -10.89 2.07
CA ALA A 87 -13.92 -11.97 1.62
C ALA A 87 -13.70 -11.90 0.11
N GLY A 88 -12.46 -12.00 -0.32
CA GLY A 88 -12.10 -12.14 -1.73
C GLY A 88 -12.40 -13.54 -2.24
N THR A 89 -12.62 -13.65 -3.54
CA THR A 89 -12.89 -14.92 -4.25
C THR A 89 -11.80 -15.30 -5.24
N GLY A 90 -10.80 -14.44 -5.41
CA GLY A 90 -9.63 -14.72 -6.27
C GLY A 90 -8.58 -15.59 -5.58
N ASP A 91 -7.43 -15.69 -6.22
CA ASP A 91 -6.30 -16.45 -5.68
C ASP A 91 -5.65 -15.72 -4.50
N LYS A 92 -5.03 -16.48 -3.62
CA LYS A 92 -4.14 -15.95 -2.58
C LYS A 92 -2.76 -15.71 -3.15
N PRO A 93 -2.09 -14.61 -2.78
CA PRO A 93 -0.74 -14.36 -3.24
C PRO A 93 0.27 -15.33 -2.60
N ASN A 94 1.24 -15.76 -3.40
CA ASN A 94 2.41 -16.48 -2.94
C ASN A 94 3.58 -15.52 -2.72
N SER A 95 4.51 -15.90 -1.85
CA SER A 95 5.71 -15.09 -1.60
C SER A 95 6.46 -14.79 -2.90
N GLY A 96 6.81 -13.52 -3.09
CA GLY A 96 7.50 -13.00 -4.28
C GLY A 96 6.58 -12.51 -5.39
N GLN A 97 5.29 -12.79 -5.35
CA GLN A 97 4.36 -12.25 -6.34
C GLN A 97 4.10 -10.76 -6.09
N MET A 98 3.97 -10.00 -7.20
CA MET A 98 3.56 -8.59 -7.13
C MET A 98 2.08 -8.49 -6.79
N VAL A 99 1.74 -7.84 -5.70
CA VAL A 99 0.37 -7.60 -5.26
C VAL A 99 0.05 -6.12 -5.38
N GLY A 100 -1.07 -5.80 -6.03
CA GLY A 100 -1.61 -4.44 -6.09
C GLY A 100 -2.70 -4.26 -5.04
N VAL A 101 -2.56 -3.24 -4.21
CA VAL A 101 -3.51 -2.93 -3.14
C VAL A 101 -3.89 -1.46 -3.11
N ASN A 102 -5.14 -1.18 -2.75
CA ASN A 102 -5.51 0.13 -2.21
C ASN A 102 -5.45 0.09 -0.69
N TYR A 103 -5.06 1.19 -0.07
CA TYR A 103 -4.98 1.25 1.39
C TYR A 103 -5.23 2.64 1.95
N TYR A 104 -5.64 2.66 3.22
CA TYR A 104 -5.81 3.86 4.04
C TYR A 104 -5.21 3.60 5.41
N GLY A 105 -4.13 4.31 5.75
CA GLY A 105 -3.35 4.12 6.97
C GLY A 105 -3.61 5.20 8.02
N THR A 106 -3.90 4.76 9.24
CA THR A 106 -4.10 5.62 10.41
C THR A 106 -3.34 5.14 11.63
N LEU A 107 -3.08 6.05 12.57
CA LEU A 107 -2.77 5.71 13.94
C LEU A 107 -4.01 5.15 14.65
N MET A 108 -3.82 4.57 15.85
CA MET A 108 -4.92 4.04 16.68
C MET A 108 -5.91 5.11 17.18
N ASP A 109 -5.61 6.40 17.05
CA ASP A 109 -6.54 7.50 17.33
C ASP A 109 -7.39 7.90 16.12
N GLY A 110 -7.13 7.29 14.94
CA GLY A 110 -7.78 7.60 13.69
C GLY A 110 -7.11 8.72 12.88
N THR A 111 -5.97 9.24 13.35
CA THR A 111 -5.18 10.21 12.58
C THR A 111 -4.60 9.55 11.34
N ARG A 112 -5.03 10.01 10.15
CA ARG A 112 -4.52 9.53 8.86
C ARG A 112 -3.07 9.97 8.67
N PHE A 113 -2.23 9.06 8.18
CA PHE A 113 -0.86 9.39 7.79
C PHE A 113 -0.55 9.10 6.31
N ASP A 114 -1.26 8.16 5.66
CA ASP A 114 -1.03 7.84 4.26
C ASP A 114 -2.24 7.11 3.64
N ASP A 115 -2.40 7.21 2.31
CA ASP A 115 -3.37 6.43 1.55
C ASP A 115 -3.00 6.37 0.05
N SER A 116 -3.48 5.35 -0.66
CA SER A 116 -3.24 5.17 -2.10
C SER A 116 -4.19 5.99 -2.97
N TRP A 117 -5.42 6.25 -2.49
CA TRP A 117 -6.43 6.97 -3.28
C TRP A 117 -6.05 8.42 -3.58
N SER A 118 -5.35 9.08 -2.63
CA SER A 118 -4.80 10.44 -2.85
C SER A 118 -3.77 10.50 -3.98
N ARG A 119 -3.18 9.36 -4.36
CA ARG A 119 -2.24 9.23 -5.47
C ARG A 119 -2.90 8.76 -6.77
N GLY A 120 -4.18 8.38 -6.73
CA GLY A 120 -4.95 7.90 -7.87
C GLY A 120 -4.48 6.56 -8.45
N GLN A 121 -3.67 5.80 -7.71
CA GLN A 121 -3.11 4.52 -8.18
C GLN A 121 -2.90 3.54 -7.05
N ASP A 122 -2.98 2.25 -7.38
CA ASP A 122 -2.68 1.16 -6.47
C ASP A 122 -1.21 1.18 -6.04
N PHE A 123 -0.96 0.79 -4.81
CA PHE A 123 0.38 0.49 -4.35
C PHE A 123 0.72 -0.97 -4.66
N SER A 124 1.81 -1.20 -5.38
CA SER A 124 2.25 -2.56 -5.76
C SER A 124 3.59 -2.90 -5.14
N PHE A 125 3.70 -4.12 -4.59
CA PHE A 125 4.92 -4.61 -3.95
C PHE A 125 5.01 -6.14 -4.03
N PRO A 126 6.23 -6.73 -4.02
CA PRO A 126 6.42 -8.18 -3.94
C PRO A 126 6.16 -8.63 -2.49
N VAL A 127 5.07 -9.38 -2.27
CA VAL A 127 4.66 -9.81 -0.93
C VAL A 127 5.61 -10.87 -0.36
N GLY A 128 5.81 -10.85 0.97
CA GLY A 128 6.67 -11.82 1.66
C GLY A 128 8.18 -11.64 1.41
N GLN A 129 8.59 -10.48 0.89
CA GLN A 129 9.98 -10.14 0.57
C GLN A 129 10.54 -9.03 1.48
N SER A 130 9.87 -8.69 2.55
CA SER A 130 10.27 -7.63 3.50
C SER A 130 10.45 -6.25 2.83
N GLN A 131 9.70 -5.98 1.74
CA GLN A 131 9.66 -4.68 1.09
C GLN A 131 8.69 -3.71 1.77
N VAL A 132 7.82 -4.24 2.61
CA VAL A 132 6.84 -3.52 3.42
C VAL A 132 6.96 -3.92 4.89
N ILE A 133 6.24 -3.27 5.79
CA ILE A 133 6.21 -3.65 7.20
C ILE A 133 5.71 -5.09 7.37
N LYS A 134 6.22 -5.78 8.39
CA LYS A 134 5.94 -7.23 8.62
C LYS A 134 4.45 -7.55 8.69
N GLY A 135 3.67 -6.67 9.31
CA GLY A 135 2.22 -6.85 9.41
C GLY A 135 1.51 -6.83 8.05
N TRP A 136 2.03 -6.11 7.07
CA TRP A 136 1.53 -6.14 5.69
C TRP A 136 1.93 -7.42 4.97
N ASP A 137 3.21 -7.79 5.01
CA ASP A 137 3.68 -9.04 4.40
C ASP A 137 2.88 -10.25 4.91
N GLU A 138 2.69 -10.34 6.22
CA GLU A 138 1.91 -11.41 6.83
C GLU A 138 0.41 -11.33 6.49
N GLY A 139 -0.19 -10.15 6.64
CA GLY A 139 -1.63 -9.96 6.44
C GLY A 139 -2.06 -10.18 5.01
N VAL A 140 -1.37 -9.55 4.05
CA VAL A 140 -1.73 -9.60 2.63
C VAL A 140 -1.58 -11.01 2.05
N MET A 141 -0.58 -11.79 2.47
CA MET A 141 -0.47 -13.21 2.07
C MET A 141 -1.67 -14.06 2.48
N ASN A 142 -2.45 -13.64 3.48
CA ASN A 142 -3.65 -14.36 3.90
C ASN A 142 -4.91 -13.97 3.11
N PHE A 143 -4.85 -12.92 2.30
CA PHE A 143 -6.02 -12.32 1.66
C PHE A 143 -6.10 -12.66 0.17
N PRO A 144 -7.12 -13.42 -0.27
CA PRO A 144 -7.42 -13.58 -1.70
C PRO A 144 -7.70 -12.23 -2.37
N VAL A 145 -7.46 -12.15 -3.68
CA VAL A 145 -7.87 -10.97 -4.48
C VAL A 145 -9.37 -10.72 -4.31
N GLY A 146 -9.72 -9.45 -4.15
CA GLY A 146 -11.07 -8.98 -3.84
C GLY A 146 -11.35 -8.83 -2.33
N THR A 147 -10.39 -9.20 -1.46
CA THR A 147 -10.55 -9.02 -0.01
C THR A 147 -10.50 -7.53 0.36
N LYS A 148 -11.41 -7.13 1.26
CA LYS A 148 -11.36 -5.85 1.97
C LYS A 148 -11.27 -6.14 3.47
N ALA A 149 -10.24 -5.61 4.10
CA ALA A 149 -9.94 -5.90 5.50
C ALA A 149 -9.38 -4.69 6.24
N THR A 150 -9.53 -4.68 7.55
CA THR A 150 -8.79 -3.77 8.45
C THR A 150 -7.77 -4.57 9.24
N LEU A 151 -6.50 -4.15 9.14
CA LEU A 151 -5.38 -4.68 9.91
C LEU A 151 -5.09 -3.77 11.10
N PHE A 152 -4.92 -4.35 12.28
CA PHE A 152 -4.40 -3.71 13.48
C PHE A 152 -3.01 -4.26 13.73
N ILE A 153 -2.00 -3.47 13.46
CA ILE A 153 -0.60 -3.88 13.41
C ILE A 153 0.13 -3.35 14.63
N PRO A 154 0.55 -4.22 15.55
CA PRO A 154 1.39 -3.79 16.66
C PRO A 154 2.68 -3.12 16.16
N TYR A 155 3.19 -2.13 16.88
CA TYR A 155 4.39 -1.40 16.49
C TYR A 155 5.59 -2.30 16.17
N ALA A 156 5.72 -3.45 16.82
CA ALA A 156 6.79 -4.43 16.58
C ALA A 156 6.72 -5.08 15.17
N LEU A 157 5.53 -5.12 14.56
CA LEU A 157 5.28 -5.57 13.20
C LEU A 157 5.17 -4.42 12.20
N ALA A 158 5.37 -3.17 12.66
CA ALA A 158 5.34 -1.94 11.89
C ALA A 158 6.73 -1.27 11.91
N TYR A 159 6.82 -0.05 12.42
CA TYR A 159 8.05 0.75 12.44
C TYR A 159 8.86 0.64 13.74
N GLY A 160 8.49 -0.28 14.62
CA GLY A 160 9.22 -0.60 15.84
C GLY A 160 9.28 0.54 16.86
N GLU A 161 10.35 0.52 17.66
CA GLU A 161 10.57 1.46 18.74
C GLU A 161 10.87 2.89 18.27
N ALA A 162 11.42 3.04 17.06
CA ALA A 162 11.77 4.34 16.50
C ALA A 162 10.58 5.07 15.85
N GLY A 163 9.57 4.33 15.34
CA GLY A 163 8.54 4.90 14.49
C GLY A 163 9.07 5.32 13.12
N SER A 164 8.38 6.24 12.46
CA SER A 164 8.80 6.90 11.21
C SER A 164 8.48 8.40 11.28
N PRO A 165 9.31 9.17 12.03
CA PRO A 165 9.11 10.61 12.20
C PRO A 165 9.20 11.38 10.87
N PRO A 166 8.50 12.52 10.73
CA PRO A 166 7.65 13.15 11.74
C PRO A 166 6.24 12.56 11.84
N THR A 167 5.85 11.66 10.94
CA THR A 167 4.47 11.26 10.70
C THR A 167 4.00 10.17 11.66
N ILE A 168 4.85 9.19 11.95
CA ILE A 168 4.52 8.04 12.81
C ILE A 168 5.41 8.10 14.06
N PRO A 169 4.83 8.37 15.24
CA PRO A 169 5.59 8.41 16.50
C PRO A 169 6.22 7.06 16.84
N ALA A 170 7.18 7.10 17.76
CA ALA A 170 7.78 5.91 18.34
C ALA A 170 6.73 5.00 18.97
N LYS A 171 6.89 3.66 18.81
CA LYS A 171 6.00 2.64 19.41
C LYS A 171 4.52 2.80 19.04
N SER A 172 4.24 3.28 17.84
CA SER A 172 2.86 3.46 17.37
C SER A 172 2.33 2.18 16.74
N ASP A 173 1.25 1.66 17.30
CA ASP A 173 0.42 0.67 16.63
C ASP A 173 -0.33 1.35 15.48
N LEU A 174 -0.45 0.64 14.35
CA LEU A 174 -1.03 1.17 13.14
C LEU A 174 -2.32 0.45 12.77
N VAL A 175 -3.21 1.16 12.09
CA VAL A 175 -4.41 0.60 11.53
C VAL A 175 -4.43 0.86 10.03
N PHE A 176 -4.64 -0.19 9.23
CA PHE A 176 -4.76 -0.07 7.79
C PHE A 176 -6.05 -0.72 7.30
N TYR A 177 -6.87 0.05 6.61
CA TYR A 177 -7.86 -0.54 5.71
C TYR A 177 -7.17 -0.88 4.40
N ILE A 178 -7.37 -2.09 3.89
CA ILE A 178 -6.72 -2.60 2.67
C ILE A 178 -7.76 -3.25 1.76
N GLU A 179 -7.65 -2.99 0.46
CA GLU A 179 -8.33 -3.71 -0.61
C GLU A 179 -7.27 -4.39 -1.49
N VAL A 180 -7.34 -5.72 -1.62
CA VAL A 180 -6.43 -6.50 -2.48
C VAL A 180 -7.02 -6.56 -3.88
N ASN A 181 -6.39 -5.87 -4.84
CA ASN A 181 -6.96 -5.66 -6.17
C ASN A 181 -6.42 -6.64 -7.22
N SER A 182 -5.14 -7.00 -7.13
CA SER A 182 -4.50 -7.83 -8.16
C SER A 182 -3.29 -8.59 -7.65
N ILE A 183 -2.97 -9.68 -8.34
CA ILE A 183 -1.72 -10.43 -8.24
C ILE A 183 -1.13 -10.53 -9.66
N LYS A 184 0.19 -10.32 -9.79
CA LYS A 184 0.94 -10.43 -11.06
C LYS A 184 2.16 -11.31 -10.89
#